data_28e0f3111a2d362505d9c897ad0244ec
#
_entry.id   28e0f3111a2d362505d9c897ad0244ec
#
_cell.length_a   1.000
_cell.length_b   1.000
_cell.length_c   1.000
_cell.angle_alpha   90.00
_cell.angle_beta   90.00
_cell.angle_gamma   90.00
#
_symmetry.space_group_name_H-M   'P 1'
#
loop_
_entity.id
_entity.type
_entity.pdbx_description
1 polymer ?
#
loop_
_entity_poly.entity_id
_entity_poly.type
_entity_poly.pdbx_seq_one_letter_code
_entity_poly.pdbx_strand_id
1 'polypeptide(L)'
;AEAHDRLICINTSSDYNSDNRLRYSQQEYLKSTEEMMELFSDHPEVISNTMEIVDKVEPYSIDSPPIMPHFPIPEEFADSDDYLRHLTLEGAKRRYGTPTQECLDRINFELETIKKMGFPDYFLIVQDYICAARDMGVIVGPGRGSAAGSVVAYCLTITDIDPLKYDLLF
;
A
#
# COMPACT_ATOMS: atom_id res chain seq x y z
N ALA A 1 -21.85 14.72 -1.04
CA ALA A 1 -23.04 13.99 -0.60
C ALA A 1 -23.60 13.10 -1.71
N GLU A 2 -24.02 13.64 -2.88
CA GLU A 2 -24.66 12.85 -3.94
C GLU A 2 -23.77 11.71 -4.51
N ALA A 3 -22.49 11.99 -4.78
CA ALA A 3 -21.58 10.96 -5.26
C ALA A 3 -21.42 9.80 -4.25
N HIS A 4 -21.33 10.11 -2.96
CA HIS A 4 -21.27 9.11 -1.89
C HIS A 4 -22.55 8.29 -1.82
N ASP A 5 -23.70 8.92 -1.97
CA ASP A 5 -25.01 8.27 -1.97
C ASP A 5 -25.15 7.26 -3.14
N ARG A 6 -24.63 7.61 -4.31
CA ARG A 6 -24.53 6.68 -5.46
C ARG A 6 -23.59 5.51 -5.20
N LEU A 7 -22.43 5.74 -4.55
CA LEU A 7 -21.52 4.68 -4.16
C LEU A 7 -22.14 3.69 -3.16
N ILE A 8 -22.96 4.20 -2.23
CA ILE A 8 -23.75 3.34 -1.32
C ILE A 8 -24.69 2.44 -2.11
N CYS A 9 -25.40 2.98 -3.10
CA CYS A 9 -26.30 2.20 -3.95
C CYS A 9 -25.55 1.09 -4.70
N ILE A 10 -24.36 1.38 -5.24
CA ILE A 10 -23.49 0.38 -5.89
C ILE A 10 -23.10 -0.70 -4.89
N ASN A 11 -22.60 -0.32 -3.71
CA ASN A 11 -22.14 -1.26 -2.69
C ASN A 11 -23.26 -2.16 -2.12
N THR A 12 -24.48 -1.62 -2.02
CA THR A 12 -25.65 -2.35 -1.49
C THR A 12 -26.50 -3.00 -2.58
N SER A 13 -26.11 -2.89 -3.85
CA SER A 13 -26.87 -3.35 -5.01
C SER A 13 -28.31 -2.83 -5.02
N SER A 14 -28.49 -1.58 -4.64
CA SER A 14 -29.79 -0.92 -4.53
C SER A 14 -30.01 0.07 -5.67
N ASP A 15 -31.26 0.21 -6.14
CA ASP A 15 -31.62 1.28 -7.08
C ASP A 15 -31.61 2.64 -6.38
N TYR A 16 -31.05 3.66 -7.06
CA TYR A 16 -30.94 5.01 -6.52
C TYR A 16 -32.29 5.63 -6.16
N ASN A 17 -33.35 5.29 -6.91
CA ASN A 17 -34.72 5.79 -6.70
C ASN A 17 -35.53 4.91 -5.74
N SER A 18 -34.97 3.81 -5.23
CA SER A 18 -35.65 2.93 -4.28
C SER A 18 -35.94 3.66 -2.97
N ASP A 19 -37.17 3.52 -2.45
CA ASP A 19 -37.56 4.08 -1.15
C ASP A 19 -36.92 3.30 0.02
N ASN A 20 -36.60 2.02 -0.20
CA ASN A 20 -36.07 1.13 0.82
C ASN A 20 -34.56 0.95 0.68
N ARG A 21 -33.80 2.03 0.54
CA ARG A 21 -32.33 2.02 0.50
C ARG A 21 -31.71 2.78 1.66
N LEU A 22 -30.49 2.45 2.02
CA LEU A 22 -29.71 3.20 3.01
C LEU A 22 -29.54 4.66 2.54
N ARG A 23 -29.93 5.59 3.39
CA ARG A 23 -29.74 7.03 3.21
C ARG A 23 -29.09 7.61 4.46
N TYR A 24 -28.13 8.48 4.26
CA TYR A 24 -27.54 9.27 5.34
C TYR A 24 -28.27 10.60 5.49
N SER A 25 -28.23 11.16 6.69
CA SER A 25 -28.87 12.43 7.02
C SER A 25 -28.16 13.64 6.42
N GLN A 26 -26.92 13.45 5.93
CA GLN A 26 -25.98 14.49 5.52
C GLN A 26 -25.48 15.37 6.69
N GLN A 27 -25.69 14.89 7.90
CA GLN A 27 -25.20 15.51 9.13
C GLN A 27 -23.95 14.82 9.67
N GLU A 28 -23.40 13.84 8.95
CA GLU A 28 -22.23 13.05 9.28
C GLU A 28 -20.93 13.79 8.85
N TYR A 29 -20.69 14.97 9.42
CA TYR A 29 -19.50 15.77 9.24
C TYR A 29 -18.90 16.17 10.62
N LEU A 30 -17.64 16.59 10.62
CA LEU A 30 -17.00 17.10 11.84
C LEU A 30 -17.62 18.46 12.21
N LYS A 31 -18.46 18.46 13.22
CA LYS A 31 -19.16 19.65 13.72
C LYS A 31 -18.22 20.49 14.59
N SER A 32 -18.48 21.79 14.63
CA SER A 32 -17.78 22.68 15.58
C SER A 32 -18.24 22.42 17.03
N THR A 33 -17.48 22.94 17.97
CA THR A 33 -17.84 22.85 19.39
C THR A 33 -19.21 23.51 19.64
N GLU A 34 -19.44 24.66 19.03
CA GLU A 34 -20.68 25.42 19.17
C GLU A 34 -21.87 24.65 18.62
N GLU A 35 -21.75 24.04 17.43
CA GLU A 35 -22.78 23.20 16.82
C GLU A 35 -23.10 22.00 17.71
N MET A 36 -22.08 21.37 18.31
CA MET A 36 -22.27 20.25 19.23
C MET A 36 -22.96 20.69 20.54
N MET A 37 -22.59 21.85 21.08
CA MET A 37 -23.24 22.40 22.28
C MET A 37 -24.69 22.75 22.04
N GLU A 38 -25.03 23.28 20.87
CA GLU A 38 -26.42 23.55 20.48
C GLU A 38 -27.22 22.25 20.32
N LEU A 39 -26.62 21.26 19.61
CA LEU A 39 -27.27 19.97 19.35
C LEU A 39 -27.60 19.20 20.64
N PHE A 40 -26.73 19.31 21.65
CA PHE A 40 -26.88 18.65 22.95
C PHE A 40 -27.22 19.62 24.09
N SER A 41 -27.91 20.70 23.76
CA SER A 41 -28.27 21.73 24.75
C SER A 41 -29.12 21.17 25.91
N ASP A 42 -29.92 20.14 25.66
CA ASP A 42 -30.73 19.44 26.69
C ASP A 42 -29.92 18.50 27.58
N HIS A 43 -28.67 18.17 27.14
CA HIS A 43 -27.77 17.21 27.80
C HIS A 43 -26.33 17.73 27.80
N PRO A 44 -26.03 18.87 28.46
CA PRO A 44 -24.69 19.47 28.45
C PRO A 44 -23.60 18.57 29.02
N GLU A 45 -23.95 17.62 29.89
CA GLU A 45 -23.05 16.60 30.42
C GLU A 45 -22.45 15.70 29.36
N VAL A 46 -23.11 15.51 28.21
CA VAL A 46 -22.58 14.73 27.08
C VAL A 46 -21.32 15.40 26.53
N ILE A 47 -21.30 16.73 26.49
CA ILE A 47 -20.13 17.49 26.02
C ILE A 47 -19.01 17.43 27.03
N SER A 48 -19.29 17.67 28.33
CA SER A 48 -18.27 17.62 29.39
C SER A 48 -17.64 16.24 29.54
N ASN A 49 -18.43 15.17 29.37
CA ASN A 49 -17.95 13.78 29.47
C ASN A 49 -16.94 13.40 28.40
N THR A 50 -16.85 14.15 27.31
CA THR A 50 -15.78 13.95 26.32
C THR A 50 -14.40 14.13 26.94
N MET A 51 -14.26 15.08 27.88
CA MET A 51 -13.01 15.30 28.62
C MET A 51 -12.70 14.14 29.57
N GLU A 52 -13.72 13.53 30.20
CA GLU A 52 -13.51 12.34 31.02
C GLU A 52 -12.90 11.18 30.21
N ILE A 53 -13.27 11.03 28.94
CA ILE A 53 -12.68 10.03 28.05
C ILE A 53 -11.22 10.39 27.73
N VAL A 54 -10.95 11.67 27.46
CA VAL A 54 -9.58 12.16 27.19
C VAL A 54 -8.68 11.91 28.41
N ASP A 55 -9.16 12.19 29.61
CA ASP A 55 -8.41 12.02 30.84
C ASP A 55 -8.09 10.55 31.17
N LYS A 56 -8.85 9.60 30.62
CA LYS A 56 -8.57 8.16 30.73
C LYS A 56 -7.47 7.66 29.78
N VAL A 57 -7.08 8.47 28.79
CA VAL A 57 -6.05 8.10 27.82
C VAL A 57 -4.66 8.43 28.38
N GLU A 58 -3.90 7.38 28.64
CA GLU A 58 -2.48 7.54 29.01
C GLU A 58 -1.64 7.76 27.75
N PRO A 59 -0.76 8.77 27.72
CA PRO A 59 0.15 8.97 26.60
C PRO A 59 1.07 7.75 26.41
N TYR A 60 1.11 7.20 25.22
CA TYR A 60 2.03 6.12 24.87
C TYR A 60 2.48 6.27 23.41
N SER A 61 3.62 5.67 23.10
CA SER A 61 4.12 5.61 21.73
C SER A 61 3.75 4.27 21.09
N ILE A 62 3.22 4.34 19.88
CA ILE A 62 3.01 3.15 19.04
C ILE A 62 4.19 2.91 18.09
N ASP A 63 5.17 3.83 18.09
CA ASP A 63 6.36 3.69 17.28
C ASP A 63 7.24 2.56 17.80
N SER A 64 7.55 1.62 16.94
CA SER A 64 8.50 0.55 17.16
C SER A 64 9.35 0.33 15.91
N PRO A 65 10.58 -0.16 16.08
CA PRO A 65 11.37 -0.55 14.91
C PRO A 65 10.62 -1.59 14.06
N PRO A 66 10.69 -1.51 12.73
CA PRO A 66 10.13 -2.52 11.87
C PRO A 66 10.68 -3.92 12.20
N ILE A 67 9.81 -4.90 12.32
CA ILE A 67 10.20 -6.30 12.45
C ILE A 67 10.17 -6.91 11.06
N MET A 68 11.37 -7.04 10.45
CA MET A 68 11.52 -7.61 9.12
C MET A 68 11.99 -9.07 9.23
N PRO A 69 11.30 -10.03 8.58
CA PRO A 69 11.80 -11.38 8.47
C PRO A 69 13.03 -11.42 7.57
N HIS A 70 13.94 -12.34 7.83
CA HIS A 70 15.10 -12.59 6.97
C HIS A 70 14.76 -13.64 5.92
N PHE A 71 15.11 -13.34 4.66
CA PHE A 71 15.00 -14.30 3.57
C PHE A 71 16.26 -15.19 3.53
N PRO A 72 16.13 -16.51 3.42
CA PRO A 72 17.30 -17.39 3.27
C PRO A 72 17.90 -17.18 1.88
N ILE A 73 19.15 -16.67 1.86
CA ILE A 73 19.89 -16.44 0.62
C ILE A 73 20.87 -17.60 0.34
N PRO A 74 21.22 -17.89 -0.93
CA PRO A 74 22.26 -18.84 -1.29
C PRO A 74 23.63 -18.40 -0.74
N GLU A 75 24.49 -19.38 -0.42
CA GLU A 75 25.80 -19.16 0.24
C GLU A 75 26.80 -18.33 -0.59
N GLU A 76 26.61 -18.28 -1.92
CA GLU A 76 27.45 -17.51 -2.83
C GLU A 76 27.25 -16.00 -2.77
N PHE A 77 26.17 -15.52 -2.13
CA PHE A 77 25.87 -14.08 -1.98
C PHE A 77 26.24 -13.57 -0.59
N ALA A 78 26.74 -12.35 -0.54
CA ALA A 78 27.21 -11.75 0.70
C ALA A 78 26.06 -11.38 1.67
N ASP A 79 24.96 -10.88 1.12
CA ASP A 79 23.76 -10.44 1.85
C ASP A 79 22.54 -10.39 0.93
N SER A 80 21.38 -10.04 1.50
CA SER A 80 20.13 -9.91 0.76
C SER A 80 20.17 -8.82 -0.32
N ASP A 81 20.97 -7.77 -0.12
CA ASP A 81 21.17 -6.71 -1.12
C ASP A 81 21.84 -7.25 -2.38
N ASP A 82 22.91 -8.02 -2.19
CA ASP A 82 23.69 -8.61 -3.28
C ASP A 82 22.82 -9.61 -4.08
N TYR A 83 22.07 -10.45 -3.37
CA TYR A 83 21.15 -11.40 -3.99
C TYR A 83 20.00 -10.71 -4.73
N LEU A 84 19.38 -9.68 -4.12
CA LEU A 84 18.34 -8.88 -4.76
C LEU A 84 18.85 -8.21 -6.05
N ARG A 85 20.05 -7.63 -5.99
CA ARG A 85 20.70 -7.02 -7.16
C ARG A 85 20.92 -8.05 -8.27
N HIS A 86 21.41 -9.22 -7.94
CA HIS A 86 21.63 -10.31 -8.89
C HIS A 86 20.32 -10.70 -9.60
N LEU A 87 19.26 -11.01 -8.84
CA LEU A 87 17.96 -11.38 -9.38
C LEU A 87 17.34 -10.27 -10.24
N THR A 88 17.50 -9.01 -9.82
CA THR A 88 17.01 -7.85 -10.57
C THR A 88 17.69 -7.72 -11.92
N LEU A 89 19.02 -7.85 -11.98
CA LEU A 89 19.79 -7.76 -13.23
C LEU A 89 19.50 -8.92 -14.18
N GLU A 90 19.33 -10.14 -13.66
CA GLU A 90 18.86 -11.28 -14.46
C GLU A 90 17.43 -11.06 -14.98
N GLY A 91 16.56 -10.50 -14.14
CA GLY A 91 15.21 -10.12 -14.52
C GLY A 91 15.18 -9.02 -15.59
N ALA A 92 16.07 -8.03 -15.48
CA ALA A 92 16.21 -6.98 -16.48
C ALA A 92 16.59 -7.53 -17.85
N LYS A 93 17.50 -8.50 -17.90
CA LYS A 93 17.84 -9.20 -19.16
C LYS A 93 16.63 -9.93 -19.75
N ARG A 94 15.83 -10.59 -18.90
CA ARG A 94 14.61 -11.28 -19.36
C ARG A 94 13.54 -10.33 -19.89
N ARG A 95 13.34 -9.17 -19.23
CA ARG A 95 12.28 -8.20 -19.55
C ARG A 95 12.65 -7.29 -20.73
N TYR A 96 13.91 -6.83 -20.80
CA TYR A 96 14.36 -5.81 -21.75
C TYR A 96 15.34 -6.36 -22.81
N GLY A 97 15.79 -7.62 -22.68
CA GLY A 97 16.85 -8.18 -23.53
C GLY A 97 18.19 -7.50 -23.25
N THR A 98 18.42 -6.35 -23.85
CA THR A 98 19.58 -5.49 -23.55
C THR A 98 19.11 -4.22 -22.85
N PRO A 99 19.19 -4.14 -21.51
CA PRO A 99 18.79 -2.94 -20.79
C PRO A 99 19.56 -1.71 -21.23
N THR A 100 18.86 -0.60 -21.43
CA THR A 100 19.48 0.70 -21.74
C THR A 100 20.22 1.26 -20.53
N GLN A 101 21.07 2.27 -20.72
CA GLN A 101 21.74 2.96 -19.61
C GLN A 101 20.71 3.60 -18.66
N GLU A 102 19.66 4.20 -19.20
CA GLU A 102 18.55 4.76 -18.40
C GLU A 102 17.88 3.70 -17.51
N CYS A 103 17.63 2.50 -18.06
CA CYS A 103 17.07 1.39 -17.28
C CYS A 103 18.03 0.97 -16.15
N LEU A 104 19.34 0.86 -16.44
CA LEU A 104 20.34 0.50 -15.44
C LEU A 104 20.48 1.55 -14.34
N ASP A 105 20.45 2.83 -14.70
CA ASP A 105 20.51 3.95 -13.76
C ASP A 105 19.28 3.93 -12.83
N ARG A 106 18.10 3.69 -13.40
CA ARG A 106 16.87 3.55 -12.61
C ARG A 106 16.91 2.34 -11.67
N ILE A 107 17.37 1.18 -12.13
CA ILE A 107 17.55 -0.02 -11.29
C ILE A 107 18.52 0.28 -10.14
N ASN A 108 19.65 0.92 -10.41
CA ASN A 108 20.61 1.27 -9.37
C ASN A 108 20.01 2.22 -8.32
N PHE A 109 19.31 3.25 -8.76
CA PHE A 109 18.62 4.19 -7.87
C PHE A 109 17.61 3.48 -6.96
N GLU A 110 16.77 2.61 -7.54
CA GLU A 110 15.78 1.87 -6.76
C GLU A 110 16.42 0.89 -5.77
N LEU A 111 17.43 0.11 -6.19
CA LEU A 111 18.13 -0.82 -5.31
C LEU A 111 18.80 -0.09 -4.14
N GLU A 112 19.45 1.04 -4.37
CA GLU A 112 20.05 1.85 -3.30
C GLU A 112 18.99 2.38 -2.32
N THR A 113 17.84 2.78 -2.84
CA THR A 113 16.72 3.25 -2.01
C THR A 113 16.14 2.10 -1.17
N ILE A 114 15.90 0.93 -1.77
CA ILE A 114 15.41 -0.28 -1.10
C ILE A 114 16.38 -0.70 0.01
N LYS A 115 17.69 -0.71 -0.28
CA LYS A 115 18.74 -1.00 0.69
C LYS A 115 18.71 -0.02 1.86
N LYS A 116 18.73 1.28 1.57
CA LYS A 116 18.72 2.35 2.59
C LYS A 116 17.49 2.27 3.51
N MET A 117 16.36 1.86 2.96
CA MET A 117 15.10 1.71 3.69
C MET A 117 15.00 0.37 4.45
N GLY A 118 15.93 -0.58 4.23
CA GLY A 118 15.97 -1.87 4.91
C GLY A 118 14.95 -2.89 4.40
N PHE A 119 14.57 -2.84 3.10
CA PHE A 119 13.56 -3.71 2.51
C PHE A 119 14.06 -4.77 1.50
N PRO A 120 15.34 -5.14 1.38
CA PRO A 120 15.76 -6.19 0.44
C PRO A 120 15.05 -7.52 0.67
N ASP A 121 15.04 -7.99 1.93
CA ASP A 121 14.35 -9.24 2.30
C ASP A 121 12.87 -9.22 1.95
N TYR A 122 12.20 -8.08 2.11
CA TYR A 122 10.79 -7.93 1.72
C TYR A 122 10.57 -8.17 0.23
N PHE A 123 11.41 -7.59 -0.63
CA PHE A 123 11.33 -7.81 -2.08
C PHE A 123 11.58 -9.27 -2.45
N LEU A 124 12.56 -9.92 -1.81
CA LEU A 124 12.87 -11.34 -2.01
C LEU A 124 11.70 -12.24 -1.60
N ILE A 125 11.10 -12.00 -0.44
CA ILE A 125 9.93 -12.74 0.06
C ILE A 125 8.75 -12.59 -0.89
N VAL A 126 8.47 -11.35 -1.34
CA VAL A 126 7.36 -11.09 -2.26
C VAL A 126 7.58 -11.77 -3.60
N GLN A 127 8.79 -11.71 -4.13
CA GLN A 127 9.17 -12.39 -5.37
C GLN A 127 9.00 -13.90 -5.26
N ASP A 128 9.47 -14.50 -4.16
CA ASP A 128 9.41 -15.94 -3.92
C ASP A 128 7.98 -16.46 -3.93
N TYR A 129 7.08 -15.90 -3.12
CA TYR A 129 5.70 -16.41 -3.09
C TYR A 129 4.92 -16.13 -4.39
N ILE A 130 5.23 -15.05 -5.13
CA ILE A 130 4.63 -14.78 -6.44
C ILE A 130 5.10 -15.80 -7.48
N CYS A 131 6.40 -16.11 -7.49
CA CYS A 131 6.94 -17.16 -8.38
C CYS A 131 6.35 -18.54 -8.02
N ALA A 132 6.30 -18.89 -6.75
CA ALA A 132 5.69 -20.14 -6.30
C ALA A 132 4.22 -20.23 -6.71
N ALA A 133 3.44 -19.17 -6.58
CA ALA A 133 2.05 -19.15 -7.03
C ALA A 133 1.93 -19.40 -8.54
N ARG A 134 2.77 -18.76 -9.36
CA ARG A 134 2.78 -18.99 -10.81
C ARG A 134 3.19 -20.41 -11.19
N ASP A 135 4.19 -20.98 -10.52
CA ASP A 135 4.65 -22.34 -10.73
C ASP A 135 3.57 -23.38 -10.37
N MET A 136 2.71 -23.05 -9.42
CA MET A 136 1.52 -23.83 -9.07
C MET A 136 0.33 -23.61 -10.02
N GLY A 137 0.47 -22.79 -11.06
CA GLY A 137 -0.59 -22.47 -12.02
C GLY A 137 -1.64 -21.47 -11.49
N VAL A 138 -1.36 -20.77 -10.39
CA VAL A 138 -2.24 -19.74 -9.84
C VAL A 138 -2.04 -18.44 -10.64
N ILE A 139 -3.15 -17.84 -11.07
CA ILE A 139 -3.12 -16.57 -11.79
C ILE A 139 -2.76 -15.44 -10.81
N VAL A 140 -1.70 -14.71 -11.14
CA VAL A 140 -1.25 -13.53 -10.39
C VAL A 140 -1.55 -12.27 -11.21
N GLY A 141 -2.18 -11.28 -10.60
CA GLY A 141 -2.47 -10.00 -11.25
C GLY A 141 -1.21 -9.17 -11.56
N PRO A 142 -1.32 -8.13 -12.41
CA PRO A 142 -0.17 -7.37 -12.91
C PRO A 142 0.48 -6.45 -11.87
N GLY A 143 -0.06 -6.38 -10.68
CA GLY A 143 0.39 -5.50 -9.60
C GLY A 143 -0.71 -4.57 -9.09
N ARG A 144 -0.41 -3.87 -8.00
CA ARG A 144 -1.33 -2.92 -7.37
C ARG A 144 -0.60 -1.71 -6.79
N GLY A 145 -1.31 -0.59 -6.68
CA GLY A 145 -0.81 0.62 -6.04
C GLY A 145 0.50 1.13 -6.65
N SER A 146 1.34 1.71 -5.84
CA SER A 146 2.63 2.29 -6.26
C SER A 146 3.67 1.27 -6.71
N ALA A 147 3.50 -0.02 -6.40
CA ALA A 147 4.43 -1.07 -6.84
C ALA A 147 4.63 -1.11 -8.37
N ALA A 148 3.62 -0.67 -9.13
CA ALA A 148 3.71 -0.56 -10.59
C ALA A 148 4.77 0.46 -11.06
N GLY A 149 5.20 1.38 -10.18
CA GLY A 149 6.25 2.36 -10.48
C GLY A 149 7.68 1.82 -10.32
N SER A 150 7.87 0.61 -9.79
CA SER A 150 9.19 0.01 -9.54
C SER A 150 9.69 -0.85 -10.70
N VAL A 151 10.84 -0.47 -11.28
CA VAL A 151 11.56 -1.30 -12.26
C VAL A 151 12.13 -2.56 -11.61
N VAL A 152 12.58 -2.48 -10.35
CA VAL A 152 13.02 -3.66 -9.58
C VAL A 152 11.87 -4.66 -9.45
N ALA A 153 10.68 -4.22 -9.03
CA ALA A 153 9.52 -5.09 -8.93
C ALA A 153 9.12 -5.71 -10.28
N TYR A 154 9.23 -4.95 -11.37
CA TYR A 154 8.98 -5.45 -12.72
C TYR A 154 10.01 -6.50 -13.16
N CYS A 155 11.28 -6.26 -12.92
CA CYS A 155 12.37 -7.22 -13.21
C CYS A 155 12.22 -8.51 -12.40
N LEU A 156 11.80 -8.42 -11.15
CA LEU A 156 11.56 -9.56 -10.26
C LEU A 156 10.23 -10.30 -10.55
N THR A 157 9.47 -9.87 -11.56
CA THR A 157 8.15 -10.42 -11.88
C THR A 157 7.09 -10.24 -10.79
N ILE A 158 7.34 -9.35 -9.84
CA ILE A 158 6.34 -8.95 -8.84
C ILE A 158 5.21 -8.18 -9.52
N THR A 159 5.55 -7.34 -10.51
CA THR A 159 4.59 -6.63 -11.34
C THR A 159 4.78 -6.99 -12.81
N ASP A 160 3.74 -6.79 -13.63
CA ASP A 160 3.76 -7.00 -15.09
C ASP A 160 3.50 -5.70 -15.88
N ILE A 161 3.63 -4.56 -15.21
CA ILE A 161 3.55 -3.22 -15.82
C ILE A 161 4.96 -2.67 -15.89
N ASP A 162 5.41 -2.33 -17.10
CA ASP A 162 6.72 -1.72 -17.33
C ASP A 162 6.67 -0.22 -16.95
N PRO A 163 7.31 0.20 -15.85
CA PRO A 163 7.22 1.58 -15.39
C PRO A 163 7.96 2.57 -16.30
N LEU A 164 8.99 2.14 -17.03
CA LEU A 164 9.69 3.01 -17.98
C LEU A 164 8.84 3.31 -19.21
N LYS A 165 8.12 2.31 -19.71
CA LYS A 165 7.21 2.47 -20.85
C LYS A 165 6.07 3.46 -20.57
N TYR A 166 5.60 3.54 -19.34
CA TYR A 166 4.47 4.37 -18.95
C TYR A 166 4.88 5.59 -18.11
N ASP A 167 6.17 5.89 -18.02
CA ASP A 167 6.72 7.05 -17.29
C ASP A 167 6.22 7.12 -15.82
N LEU A 168 6.21 5.95 -15.14
CA LEU A 168 5.77 5.84 -13.76
C LEU A 168 6.91 6.16 -12.80
N LEU A 169 6.58 6.89 -11.73
CA LEU A 169 7.53 7.25 -10.68
C LEU A 169 7.69 6.10 -9.67
N PHE A 170 8.92 6.01 -9.13
CA PHE A 170 9.25 5.10 -8.02
C PHE A 170 8.93 5.75 -6.68
#